data_53cabc189c86f8dd0ea8efb847ea38db
#
_entry.id   53cabc189c86f8dd0ea8efb847ea38db
#
_cell.length_a   1.000
_cell.length_b   1.000
_cell.length_c   1.000
_cell.angle_alpha   90.00
_cell.angle_beta   90.00
_cell.angle_gamma   90.00
#
_symmetry.space_group_name_H-M   'P 1'
#
loop_
_entity.id
_entity.type
_entity.pdbx_description
1 polymer ?
#
loop_
_entity_poly.entity_id
_entity_poly.type
_entity_poly.pdbx_seq_one_letter_code
_entity_poly.pdbx_strand_id
1 'polypeptide(L)'
;FDIWIREDIGDIGIQLFEQTLAAWCGLPPQVCVFAPTCGSAFAMEMNGDVYNCDHFVYPQFKLGNIHQKTLRQMNQGEQNRQFGSDKQRSMAQECHRCQWKFACYGGCPKHRFLPPASGATNHNYLCAGYQAFFSHTATAMSAMRTLYEKGISPAEIKSIFV
;
A
#
# COMPACT_ATOMS: atom_id res chain seq x y z
N PHE A 1 6.15 10.65 -13.53
CA PHE A 1 5.70 11.63 -12.54
C PHE A 1 5.88 13.05 -13.06
N ASP A 2 7.04 13.41 -13.57
CA ASP A 2 7.38 14.79 -13.98
C ASP A 2 6.52 15.35 -15.11
N ILE A 3 6.06 14.50 -16.02
CA ILE A 3 5.07 14.87 -17.04
C ILE A 3 3.71 15.07 -16.37
N TRP A 4 3.28 14.07 -15.58
CA TRP A 4 1.98 14.09 -14.93
C TRP A 4 1.76 15.34 -14.06
N ILE A 5 2.75 15.76 -13.27
CA ILE A 5 2.60 16.92 -12.39
C ILE A 5 2.49 18.26 -13.15
N ARG A 6 3.05 18.31 -14.37
CA ARG A 6 2.98 19.51 -15.22
C ARG A 6 1.76 19.55 -16.12
N GLU A 7 1.33 18.39 -16.60
CA GLU A 7 0.35 18.32 -17.69
C GLU A 7 -0.97 17.69 -17.25
N ASP A 8 -0.96 16.63 -16.46
CA ASP A 8 -2.09 15.73 -16.31
C ASP A 8 -2.74 15.74 -14.92
N ILE A 9 -2.06 16.27 -13.88
CA ILE A 9 -2.62 16.27 -12.53
C ILE A 9 -3.96 17.01 -12.49
N GLY A 10 -4.97 16.40 -11.87
CA GLY A 10 -6.33 16.88 -11.83
C GLY A 10 -7.21 16.39 -13.00
N ASP A 11 -6.60 15.95 -14.10
CA ASP A 11 -7.29 15.44 -15.29
C ASP A 11 -7.14 13.93 -15.46
N ILE A 12 -5.93 13.40 -15.19
CA ILE A 12 -5.61 11.97 -15.27
C ILE A 12 -5.16 11.45 -13.92
N GLY A 13 -5.92 10.50 -13.37
CA GLY A 13 -5.56 9.80 -12.12
C GLY A 13 -4.54 8.70 -12.36
N ILE A 14 -3.40 8.75 -11.64
CA ILE A 14 -2.43 7.66 -11.57
C ILE A 14 -2.38 7.16 -10.15
N GLN A 15 -2.90 5.94 -9.92
CA GLN A 15 -3.11 5.36 -8.60
C GLN A 15 -1.89 5.47 -7.67
N LEU A 16 -0.69 5.19 -8.18
CA LEU A 16 0.54 5.29 -7.37
C LEU A 16 0.79 6.73 -6.90
N PHE A 17 0.57 7.73 -7.75
CA PHE A 17 0.84 9.13 -7.43
C PHE A 17 -0.19 9.67 -6.45
N GLU A 18 -1.46 9.36 -6.66
CA GLU A 18 -2.55 9.76 -5.76
C GLU A 18 -2.42 9.13 -4.38
N GLN A 19 -2.08 7.85 -4.31
CA GLN A 19 -1.82 7.17 -3.04
C GLN A 19 -0.60 7.74 -2.31
N THR A 20 0.41 8.15 -3.05
CA THR A 20 1.58 8.81 -2.47
C THR A 20 1.18 10.17 -1.90
N LEU A 21 0.47 10.99 -2.65
CA LEU A 21 -0.04 12.26 -2.16
C LEU A 21 -0.95 12.09 -0.91
N ALA A 22 -1.86 11.11 -0.95
CA ALA A 22 -2.71 10.79 0.19
C ALA A 22 -1.87 10.48 1.46
N ALA A 23 -0.78 9.71 1.31
CA ALA A 23 0.12 9.41 2.42
C ALA A 23 0.81 10.68 2.96
N TRP A 24 1.26 11.58 2.09
CA TRP A 24 1.82 12.88 2.51
C TRP A 24 0.79 13.74 3.25
N CYS A 25 -0.47 13.70 2.84
CA CYS A 25 -1.58 14.39 3.51
C CYS A 25 -2.07 13.69 4.78
N GLY A 26 -1.48 12.57 5.17
CA GLY A 26 -1.92 11.79 6.34
C GLY A 26 -3.27 11.10 6.17
N LEU A 27 -3.72 10.93 4.92
CA LEU A 27 -4.98 10.25 4.60
C LEU A 27 -4.79 8.72 4.61
N PRO A 28 -5.84 7.96 4.94
CA PRO A 28 -5.77 6.51 4.92
C PRO A 28 -5.50 5.97 3.50
N PRO A 29 -4.62 4.97 3.35
CA PRO A 29 -4.34 4.38 2.06
C PRO A 29 -5.55 3.63 1.51
N GLN A 30 -5.84 3.79 0.23
CA GLN A 30 -6.93 3.10 -0.47
C GLN A 30 -6.49 1.79 -1.12
N VAL A 31 -5.18 1.57 -1.26
CA VAL A 31 -4.61 0.33 -1.78
C VAL A 31 -3.83 -0.42 -0.71
N CYS A 32 -4.10 -1.71 -0.59
CA CYS A 32 -3.53 -2.56 0.45
C CYS A 32 -2.00 -2.65 0.40
N VAL A 33 -1.39 -2.46 -0.76
CA VAL A 33 0.08 -2.44 -0.92
C VAL A 33 0.73 -1.42 0.00
N PHE A 34 0.13 -0.24 0.14
CA PHE A 34 0.64 0.86 0.96
C PHE A 34 -0.10 1.03 2.29
N ALA A 35 -1.00 0.11 2.62
CA ALA A 35 -1.68 0.10 3.92
C ALA A 35 -0.83 -0.58 5.01
N PRO A 36 -1.00 -0.21 6.28
CA PRO A 36 -0.30 -0.87 7.39
C PRO A 36 -0.73 -2.32 7.59
N THR A 37 -1.95 -2.68 7.17
CA THR A 37 -2.54 -4.02 7.32
C THR A 37 -3.05 -4.56 5.99
N CYS A 38 -3.21 -5.89 5.91
CA CYS A 38 -3.88 -6.60 4.83
C CYS A 38 -5.28 -7.11 5.25
N GLY A 39 -5.91 -7.96 4.44
CA GLY A 39 -7.08 -8.75 4.81
C GLY A 39 -8.44 -8.12 4.49
N SER A 40 -8.49 -7.15 3.56
CA SER A 40 -9.76 -6.55 3.09
C SER A 40 -10.06 -6.81 1.60
N ALA A 41 -9.19 -7.53 0.90
CA ALA A 41 -9.31 -7.82 -0.52
C ALA A 41 -9.33 -9.34 -0.76
N PHE A 42 -10.48 -9.96 -0.49
CA PHE A 42 -10.65 -11.40 -0.62
C PHE A 42 -10.58 -11.86 -2.08
N ALA A 43 -10.05 -13.06 -2.29
CA ALA A 43 -10.21 -13.81 -3.52
C ALA A 43 -11.21 -14.95 -3.31
N MET A 44 -12.03 -15.23 -4.30
CA MET A 44 -12.96 -16.33 -4.29
C MET A 44 -12.76 -17.21 -5.51
N GLU A 45 -12.63 -18.53 -5.28
CA GLU A 45 -12.55 -19.54 -6.32
C GLU A 45 -13.95 -20.00 -6.79
N MET A 46 -14.00 -20.61 -7.96
CA MET A 46 -15.26 -21.06 -8.58
C MET A 46 -16.08 -22.03 -7.71
N ASN A 47 -15.42 -22.79 -6.84
CA ASN A 47 -16.07 -23.71 -5.90
C ASN A 47 -16.61 -23.02 -4.64
N GLY A 48 -16.51 -21.68 -4.56
CA GLY A 48 -16.95 -20.89 -3.42
C GLY A 48 -15.94 -20.77 -2.28
N ASP A 49 -14.74 -21.27 -2.43
CA ASP A 49 -13.67 -21.12 -1.45
C ASP A 49 -13.16 -19.67 -1.43
N VAL A 50 -13.00 -19.10 -0.24
CA VAL A 50 -12.59 -17.71 -0.03
C VAL A 50 -11.25 -17.68 0.69
N TYR A 51 -10.38 -16.83 0.20
CA TYR A 51 -9.00 -16.64 0.68
C TYR A 51 -8.76 -15.20 1.14
N ASN A 52 -7.76 -15.00 1.99
CA ASN A 52 -7.42 -13.67 2.54
C ASN A 52 -7.08 -12.62 1.46
N CYS A 53 -6.54 -13.05 0.30
CA CYS A 53 -6.07 -12.16 -0.76
C CYS A 53 -5.83 -12.96 -2.04
N ASP A 54 -5.95 -12.33 -3.21
CA ASP A 54 -5.63 -12.89 -4.52
C ASP A 54 -4.17 -13.33 -4.67
N HIS A 55 -3.24 -12.67 -3.99
CA HIS A 55 -1.84 -13.07 -3.93
C HIS A 55 -1.57 -14.30 -3.06
N PHE A 56 -2.53 -14.71 -2.23
CA PHE A 56 -2.38 -15.77 -1.23
C PHE A 56 -3.49 -16.83 -1.36
N VAL A 57 -3.75 -17.29 -2.58
CA VAL A 57 -4.68 -18.39 -2.86
C VAL A 57 -3.95 -19.71 -2.63
N TYR A 58 -3.73 -20.04 -1.35
CA TYR A 58 -3.10 -21.28 -0.89
C TYR A 58 -3.91 -21.86 0.27
N PRO A 59 -3.90 -23.19 0.51
CA PRO A 59 -4.71 -23.83 1.55
C PRO A 59 -4.63 -23.17 2.93
N GLN A 60 -3.44 -22.73 3.36
CA GLN A 60 -3.24 -22.11 4.67
C GLN A 60 -3.87 -20.72 4.82
N PHE A 61 -4.25 -20.08 3.71
CA PHE A 61 -4.89 -18.76 3.69
C PHE A 61 -6.38 -18.81 3.34
N LYS A 62 -6.94 -20.03 3.29
CA LYS A 62 -8.38 -20.24 3.06
C LYS A 62 -9.18 -19.86 4.31
N LEU A 63 -10.11 -18.92 4.17
CA LEU A 63 -10.98 -18.43 5.24
C LEU A 63 -12.21 -19.29 5.44
N GLY A 64 -12.66 -19.95 4.38
CA GLY A 64 -13.84 -20.80 4.37
C GLY A 64 -14.47 -20.91 2.99
N ASN A 65 -15.72 -21.31 2.95
CA ASN A 65 -16.52 -21.42 1.74
C ASN A 65 -17.82 -20.61 1.90
N ILE A 66 -18.25 -19.88 0.87
CA ILE A 66 -19.43 -19.01 0.91
C ILE A 66 -20.75 -19.76 1.16
N HIS A 67 -20.79 -21.07 0.86
CA HIS A 67 -21.94 -21.91 1.16
C HIS A 67 -22.04 -22.34 2.65
N GLN A 68 -20.98 -22.08 3.43
CA GLN A 68 -20.88 -22.49 4.84
C GLN A 68 -20.74 -21.31 5.80
N LYS A 69 -20.10 -20.22 5.36
CA LYS A 69 -19.84 -19.01 6.15
C LYS A 69 -20.11 -17.76 5.34
N THR A 70 -20.64 -16.74 5.98
CA THR A 70 -20.80 -15.42 5.34
C THR A 70 -19.43 -14.72 5.20
N LEU A 71 -19.28 -13.85 4.21
CA LEU A 71 -18.09 -13.00 4.05
C LEU A 71 -17.83 -12.15 5.31
N ARG A 72 -18.90 -11.72 6.01
CA ARG A 72 -18.77 -10.98 7.27
C ARG A 72 -18.09 -11.82 8.35
N GLN A 73 -18.47 -13.08 8.52
CA GLN A 73 -17.84 -13.99 9.47
C GLN A 73 -16.38 -14.25 9.13
N MET A 74 -16.05 -14.40 7.85
CA MET A 74 -14.68 -14.57 7.39
C MET A 74 -13.86 -13.31 7.65
N ASN A 75 -14.40 -12.14 7.33
CA ASN A 75 -13.72 -10.86 7.52
C ASN A 75 -13.42 -10.56 9.01
N GLN A 76 -14.36 -10.89 9.89
CA GLN A 76 -14.23 -10.69 11.33
C GLN A 76 -13.53 -11.85 12.05
N GLY A 77 -13.17 -12.91 11.32
CA GLY A 77 -12.51 -14.10 11.86
C GLY A 77 -11.06 -13.81 12.32
N GLU A 78 -10.62 -14.58 13.33
CA GLU A 78 -9.26 -14.46 13.87
C GLU A 78 -8.19 -14.66 12.82
N GLN A 79 -8.36 -15.64 11.94
CA GLN A 79 -7.43 -15.94 10.85
C GLN A 79 -7.22 -14.72 9.93
N ASN A 80 -8.29 -13.98 9.61
CA ASN A 80 -8.18 -12.79 8.76
C ASN A 80 -7.53 -11.62 9.51
N ARG A 81 -7.86 -11.41 10.79
CA ARG A 81 -7.19 -10.41 11.62
C ARG A 81 -5.71 -10.68 11.76
N GLN A 82 -5.34 -11.93 12.00
CA GLN A 82 -3.96 -12.36 12.09
C GLN A 82 -3.21 -12.08 10.78
N PHE A 83 -3.76 -12.53 9.64
CA PHE A 83 -3.20 -12.26 8.32
C PHE A 83 -3.00 -10.76 8.07
N GLY A 84 -3.97 -9.94 8.45
CA GLY A 84 -3.89 -8.49 8.32
C GLY A 84 -2.74 -7.89 9.11
N SER A 85 -2.60 -8.28 10.39
CA SER A 85 -1.56 -7.77 11.29
C SER A 85 -0.16 -8.31 10.98
N ASP A 86 -0.08 -9.48 10.38
CA ASP A 86 1.19 -10.11 9.99
C ASP A 86 1.96 -9.27 8.98
N LYS A 87 1.26 -8.48 8.18
CA LYS A 87 1.91 -7.54 7.26
C LYS A 87 2.89 -6.61 8.00
N GLN A 88 2.47 -6.05 9.11
CA GLN A 88 3.30 -5.14 9.91
C GLN A 88 4.34 -5.90 10.73
N ARG A 89 3.96 -7.03 11.32
CA ARG A 89 4.86 -7.87 12.12
C ARG A 89 6.01 -8.47 11.32
N SER A 90 5.76 -8.81 10.05
CA SER A 90 6.77 -9.40 9.15
C SER A 90 7.57 -8.36 8.34
N MET A 91 7.52 -7.08 8.70
CA MET A 91 8.39 -6.08 8.07
C MET A 91 9.86 -6.31 8.44
N ALA A 92 10.75 -6.11 7.48
CA ALA A 92 12.18 -6.09 7.74
C ALA A 92 12.54 -4.97 8.73
N GLN A 93 13.58 -5.19 9.53
CA GLN A 93 13.99 -4.24 10.55
C GLN A 93 14.34 -2.85 9.96
N GLU A 94 14.92 -2.84 8.77
CA GLU A 94 15.24 -1.62 8.01
C GLU A 94 13.99 -0.78 7.71
N CYS A 95 12.86 -1.43 7.45
CA CYS A 95 11.59 -0.73 7.20
C CYS A 95 11.09 0.06 8.41
N HIS A 96 11.39 -0.38 9.63
CA HIS A 96 10.97 0.32 10.85
C HIS A 96 11.68 1.67 11.03
N ARG A 97 12.90 1.80 10.49
CA ARG A 97 13.73 3.02 10.54
C ARG A 97 13.69 3.82 9.24
N CYS A 98 12.96 3.33 8.22
CA CYS A 98 12.89 3.97 6.91
C CYS A 98 12.08 5.26 6.97
N GLN A 99 12.61 6.35 6.42
CA GLN A 99 11.91 7.63 6.33
C GLN A 99 10.61 7.55 5.51
N TRP A 100 10.52 6.60 4.58
CA TRP A 100 9.34 6.39 3.72
C TRP A 100 8.34 5.38 4.30
N LYS A 101 8.52 4.96 5.55
CA LYS A 101 7.62 3.98 6.18
C LYS A 101 6.17 4.42 6.13
N PHE A 102 5.89 5.69 6.36
CA PHE A 102 4.54 6.25 6.39
C PHE A 102 3.77 6.12 5.06
N ALA A 103 4.49 6.05 3.93
CA ALA A 103 3.92 5.90 2.60
C ALA A 103 4.00 4.47 2.05
N CYS A 104 4.92 3.64 2.57
CA CYS A 104 5.26 2.34 2.01
C CYS A 104 4.76 1.15 2.85
N TYR A 105 4.88 1.22 4.18
CA TYR A 105 4.59 0.11 5.12
C TYR A 105 5.23 -1.23 4.71
N GLY A 106 6.41 -1.17 4.06
CA GLY A 106 7.14 -2.35 3.58
C GLY A 106 6.53 -3.02 2.36
N GLY A 107 5.56 -2.39 1.70
CA GLY A 107 4.88 -2.90 0.52
C GLY A 107 4.11 -4.21 0.75
N CYS A 108 3.75 -4.90 -0.33
CA CYS A 108 3.03 -6.18 -0.24
C CYS A 108 3.92 -7.28 0.37
N PRO A 109 3.44 -8.06 1.35
CA PRO A 109 4.17 -9.21 1.89
C PRO A 109 4.57 -10.25 0.83
N LYS A 110 3.80 -10.39 -0.22
CA LYS A 110 4.11 -11.29 -1.35
C LYS A 110 5.43 -10.94 -2.06
N HIS A 111 5.85 -9.68 -2.00
CA HIS A 111 7.08 -9.20 -2.61
C HIS A 111 8.29 -9.23 -1.66
N ARG A 112 8.14 -9.74 -0.43
CA ARG A 112 9.20 -9.80 0.60
C ARG A 112 9.96 -11.11 0.51
N PHE A 113 10.78 -11.26 -0.51
CA PHE A 113 11.57 -12.47 -0.72
C PHE A 113 13.09 -12.24 -0.85
N LEU A 114 13.54 -10.96 -0.80
CA LEU A 114 14.98 -10.70 -0.75
C LEU A 114 15.53 -11.00 0.66
N PRO A 115 16.70 -11.67 0.75
CA PRO A 115 17.38 -11.83 2.02
C PRO A 115 17.64 -10.47 2.68
N PRO A 116 17.38 -10.32 3.97
CA PRO A 116 17.66 -9.07 4.66
C PRO A 116 19.16 -8.90 4.87
N ALA A 117 19.62 -7.66 4.90
CA ALA A 117 21.00 -7.35 5.28
C ALA A 117 21.29 -7.78 6.74
N SER A 118 20.25 -7.77 7.60
CA SER A 118 20.33 -8.07 9.05
C SER A 118 19.87 -9.46 9.46
N GLY A 119 19.46 -10.33 8.53
CA GLY A 119 19.21 -11.76 8.78
C GLY A 119 17.87 -12.18 9.38
N ALA A 120 16.94 -11.27 9.73
CA ALA A 120 15.73 -11.64 10.48
C ALA A 120 14.46 -11.84 9.64
N THR A 121 14.16 -10.97 8.68
CA THR A 121 12.96 -11.06 7.85
C THR A 121 13.25 -10.58 6.44
N ASN A 122 12.62 -11.21 5.45
CA ASN A 122 12.83 -10.88 4.05
C ASN A 122 12.43 -9.45 3.72
N HIS A 123 13.23 -8.80 2.90
CA HIS A 123 13.03 -7.46 2.42
C HIS A 123 12.19 -7.45 1.14
N ASN A 124 11.44 -6.36 0.94
CA ASN A 124 10.64 -6.20 -0.27
C ASN A 124 11.53 -6.03 -1.50
N TYR A 125 11.32 -6.85 -2.50
CA TYR A 125 12.03 -6.80 -3.79
C TYR A 125 11.96 -5.42 -4.47
N LEU A 126 10.83 -4.70 -4.34
CA LEU A 126 10.62 -3.40 -4.96
C LEU A 126 11.16 -2.22 -4.12
N CYS A 127 11.82 -2.49 -3.00
CA CYS A 127 12.23 -1.46 -2.06
C CYS A 127 13.09 -0.37 -2.69
N ALA A 128 14.10 -0.74 -3.49
CA ALA A 128 14.97 0.24 -4.15
C ALA A 128 14.17 1.16 -5.10
N GLY A 129 13.22 0.60 -5.85
CA GLY A 129 12.34 1.38 -6.73
C GLY A 129 11.41 2.32 -5.94
N TYR A 130 10.83 1.85 -4.83
CA TYR A 130 10.01 2.71 -3.97
C TYR A 130 10.83 3.85 -3.34
N GLN A 131 12.04 3.57 -2.87
CA GLN A 131 12.92 4.62 -2.32
C GLN A 131 13.28 5.67 -3.37
N ALA A 132 13.67 5.24 -4.57
CA ALA A 132 13.96 6.15 -5.68
C ALA A 132 12.74 7.01 -6.04
N PHE A 133 11.56 6.39 -6.16
CA PHE A 133 10.31 7.08 -6.47
C PHE A 133 9.93 8.09 -5.39
N PHE A 134 9.89 7.70 -4.12
CA PHE A 134 9.53 8.60 -3.02
C PHE A 134 10.54 9.74 -2.86
N SER A 135 11.83 9.46 -3.02
CA SER A 135 12.87 10.50 -2.97
C SER A 135 12.70 11.51 -4.11
N HIS A 136 12.44 11.02 -5.32
CA HIS A 136 12.25 11.89 -6.49
C HIS A 136 11.01 12.79 -6.35
N THR A 137 9.92 12.24 -5.82
CA THR A 137 8.64 12.95 -5.75
C THR A 137 8.44 13.78 -4.48
N ALA A 138 9.30 13.62 -3.46
CA ALA A 138 9.11 14.16 -2.12
C ALA A 138 8.86 15.67 -2.07
N THR A 139 9.64 16.45 -2.82
CA THR A 139 9.51 17.92 -2.85
C THR A 139 8.15 18.35 -3.42
N ALA A 140 7.75 17.76 -4.53
CA ALA A 140 6.48 18.05 -5.16
C ALA A 140 5.29 17.59 -4.29
N MET A 141 5.38 16.39 -3.70
CA MET A 141 4.36 15.88 -2.77
C MET A 141 4.20 16.78 -1.55
N SER A 142 5.31 17.33 -1.02
CA SER A 142 5.28 18.26 0.12
C SER A 142 4.64 19.61 -0.27
N ALA A 143 4.90 20.11 -1.47
CA ALA A 143 4.26 21.32 -1.98
C ALA A 143 2.75 21.11 -2.19
N MET A 144 2.35 19.99 -2.79
CA MET A 144 0.93 19.62 -2.97
C MET A 144 0.21 19.44 -1.64
N ARG A 145 0.86 18.81 -0.65
CA ARG A 145 0.33 18.74 0.72
C ARG A 145 0.07 20.13 1.28
N THR A 146 1.01 21.08 1.11
CA THR A 146 0.84 22.45 1.59
C THR A 146 -0.37 23.16 0.95
N LEU A 147 -0.61 22.92 -0.34
CA LEU A 147 -1.82 23.40 -1.02
C LEU A 147 -3.08 22.78 -0.39
N TYR A 148 -3.10 21.46 -0.22
CA TYR A 148 -4.20 20.73 0.39
C TYR A 148 -4.55 21.24 1.79
N GLU A 149 -3.54 21.45 2.65
CA GLU A 149 -3.71 21.99 4.02
C GLU A 149 -4.30 23.42 4.03
N LYS A 150 -4.10 24.18 2.96
CA LYS A 150 -4.70 25.49 2.75
C LYS A 150 -6.08 25.46 2.09
N GLY A 151 -6.63 24.28 1.81
CA GLY A 151 -7.90 24.11 1.11
C GLY A 151 -7.82 24.41 -0.39
N ILE A 152 -6.61 24.45 -0.95
CA ILE A 152 -6.35 24.67 -2.38
C ILE A 152 -6.17 23.30 -3.05
N SER A 153 -6.67 23.14 -4.27
CA SER A 153 -6.47 21.90 -5.02
C SER A 153 -4.98 21.62 -5.21
N PRO A 154 -4.49 20.39 -4.91
CA PRO A 154 -3.12 20.00 -5.24
C PRO A 154 -2.78 20.15 -6.74
N ALA A 155 -3.78 20.13 -7.62
CA ALA A 155 -3.59 20.32 -9.07
C ALA A 155 -3.09 21.73 -9.43
N GLU A 156 -3.27 22.72 -8.55
CA GLU A 156 -2.73 24.08 -8.73
C GLU A 156 -1.19 24.11 -8.72
N ILE A 157 -0.56 23.00 -8.35
CA ILE A 157 0.89 22.82 -8.48
C ILE A 157 1.39 23.04 -9.92
N LYS A 158 0.54 22.79 -10.92
CA LYS A 158 0.85 23.07 -12.34
C LYS A 158 1.38 24.49 -12.54
N SER A 159 0.80 25.46 -11.86
CA SER A 159 1.20 26.89 -11.98
C SER A 159 2.57 27.19 -11.39
N ILE A 160 3.14 26.30 -10.59
CA ILE A 160 4.44 26.47 -9.93
C ILE A 160 5.57 25.84 -10.74
N PHE A 161 5.25 24.82 -11.56
CA PHE A 161 6.25 24.06 -12.34
C PHE A 161 6.27 24.44 -13.84
N VAL A 162 5.67 25.57 -14.20
CA VAL A 162 5.73 26.15 -15.57
C VAL A 162 7.06 26.84 -15.80
#